data_dbd9d47158f496ba45fc3c6a5d0bd81c
#
_entry.id   dbd9d47158f496ba45fc3c6a5d0bd81c
#
_cell.length_a   1.000
_cell.length_b   1.000
_cell.length_c   1.000
_cell.angle_alpha   90.00
_cell.angle_beta   90.00
_cell.angle_gamma   90.00
#
_symmetry.space_group_name_H-M   'P 1'
#
loop_
_entity.id
_entity.type
_entity.pdbx_description
1 polymer ?
#
loop_
_entity_poly.entity_id
_entity_poly.type
_entity_poly.pdbx_seq_one_letter_code
_entity_poly.pdbx_strand_id
1 'polypeptide(L)'
;MLILSTITSSAIIQDIERISEAESAHMAYFFFDFKDTGKQDSRAFLSSVLVQLSSQSVSFCNILLEFYSAHQRGAQRPSDSALMQCLEKMLKVSEFPLYLIVDALDECPDTSGVHSSREKLLDFVEELVELHLPNLRPCITSRSEVDIRNVLEPLTSTSNRISLHDEDGQKKDIAEYISSIVYSDKKITRWRKEDKDLVVKTLSDRADGMYESLSPLMTTFLNSK
;
A
#
# COMPACT_ATOMS: atom_id res chain seq x y z
N MET A 1 10.92 -5.02 0.54
CA MET A 1 9.51 -4.83 0.92
C MET A 1 8.72 -3.94 -0.05
N LEU A 2 9.26 -2.81 -0.52
CA LEU A 2 8.60 -1.94 -1.53
C LEU A 2 8.11 -2.68 -2.78
N ILE A 3 8.92 -3.52 -3.38
CA ILE A 3 8.56 -4.25 -4.61
C ILE A 3 7.47 -5.29 -4.34
N LEU A 4 7.51 -5.96 -3.19
CA LEU A 4 6.52 -6.98 -2.84
C LEU A 4 5.18 -6.34 -2.48
N SER A 5 5.18 -5.24 -1.74
CA SER A 5 3.99 -4.45 -1.42
C SER A 5 3.31 -3.97 -2.70
N THR A 6 4.02 -3.33 -3.61
CA THR A 6 3.47 -2.82 -4.88
C THR A 6 2.94 -3.95 -5.77
N ILE A 7 3.60 -5.11 -5.82
CA ILE A 7 3.11 -6.27 -6.58
C ILE A 7 1.83 -6.81 -5.94
N THR A 8 1.79 -6.92 -4.61
CA THR A 8 0.61 -7.40 -3.88
C THR A 8 -0.57 -6.44 -4.08
N SER A 9 -0.36 -5.14 -3.93
CA SER A 9 -1.40 -4.13 -4.13
C SER A 9 -1.88 -4.10 -5.58
N SER A 10 -0.98 -4.26 -6.55
CA SER A 10 -1.36 -4.34 -7.97
C SER A 10 -2.20 -5.59 -8.26
N ALA A 11 -1.89 -6.73 -7.66
CA ALA A 11 -2.69 -7.95 -7.79
C ALA A 11 -4.07 -7.78 -7.14
N ILE A 12 -4.14 -7.18 -5.95
CA ILE A 12 -5.40 -6.86 -5.28
C ILE A 12 -6.25 -5.93 -6.15
N ILE A 13 -5.67 -4.88 -6.73
CA ILE A 13 -6.38 -3.96 -7.62
C ILE A 13 -6.95 -4.73 -8.82
N GLN A 14 -6.16 -5.57 -9.49
CA GLN A 14 -6.64 -6.36 -10.63
C GLN A 14 -7.76 -7.31 -10.25
N ASP A 15 -7.71 -7.94 -9.08
CA ASP A 15 -8.77 -8.82 -8.61
C ASP A 15 -10.04 -8.04 -8.26
N ILE A 16 -9.90 -6.84 -7.65
CA ILE A 16 -11.04 -5.97 -7.36
C ILE A 16 -11.65 -5.41 -8.65
N GLU A 17 -10.83 -5.05 -9.66
CA GLU A 17 -11.32 -4.63 -10.97
C GLU A 17 -12.21 -5.71 -11.60
N ARG A 18 -11.80 -6.98 -11.55
CA ARG A 18 -12.63 -8.11 -12.04
C ARG A 18 -13.93 -8.27 -11.25
N ILE A 19 -13.89 -8.09 -9.93
CA ILE A 19 -15.08 -8.13 -9.07
C ILE A 19 -15.98 -6.93 -9.37
N SER A 20 -15.39 -5.74 -9.54
CA SER A 20 -16.11 -4.51 -9.84
C SER A 20 -16.89 -4.59 -11.16
N GLU A 21 -16.31 -5.20 -12.19
CA GLU A 21 -16.99 -5.44 -13.46
C GLU A 21 -18.20 -6.38 -13.31
N ALA A 22 -18.13 -7.33 -12.37
CA ALA A 22 -19.20 -8.32 -12.13
C ALA A 22 -20.25 -7.86 -11.11
N GLU A 23 -19.86 -7.12 -10.06
CA GLU A 23 -20.68 -6.84 -8.88
C GLU A 23 -21.00 -5.36 -8.68
N SER A 24 -20.63 -4.48 -9.61
CA SER A 24 -20.82 -3.03 -9.50
C SER A 24 -20.21 -2.46 -8.18
N ALA A 25 -18.92 -2.57 -8.01
CA ALA A 25 -18.18 -1.98 -6.90
C ALA A 25 -17.49 -0.69 -7.32
N HIS A 26 -17.21 0.19 -6.36
CA HIS A 26 -16.35 1.36 -6.55
C HIS A 26 -14.95 1.08 -5.98
N MET A 27 -13.93 1.68 -6.59
CA MET A 27 -12.56 1.52 -6.13
C MET A 27 -11.78 2.80 -6.28
N ALA A 28 -10.97 3.12 -5.28
CA ALA A 28 -9.92 4.13 -5.38
C ALA A 28 -8.64 3.61 -4.75
N TYR A 29 -7.50 4.02 -5.28
CA TYR A 29 -6.21 3.60 -4.77
C TYR A 29 -5.20 4.74 -4.77
N PHE A 30 -4.22 4.63 -3.87
CA PHE A 30 -3.10 5.56 -3.80
C PHE A 30 -1.83 4.81 -3.39
N PHE A 31 -0.75 5.05 -4.12
CA PHE A 31 0.58 4.53 -3.84
C PHE A 31 1.45 5.66 -3.32
N PHE A 32 1.85 5.59 -2.05
CA PHE A 32 2.88 6.49 -1.54
C PHE A 32 4.23 6.15 -2.18
N ASP A 33 5.07 7.16 -2.41
CA ASP A 33 6.43 6.98 -2.95
C ASP A 33 7.32 8.11 -2.42
N PHE A 34 8.31 7.75 -1.60
CA PHE A 34 9.24 8.70 -1.02
C PHE A 34 10.13 9.42 -2.05
N LYS A 35 10.19 8.93 -3.30
CA LYS A 35 10.93 9.56 -4.41
C LYS A 35 10.08 10.57 -5.19
N ASP A 36 8.77 10.48 -5.10
CA ASP A 36 7.84 11.36 -5.82
C ASP A 36 7.16 12.32 -4.84
N THR A 37 7.59 13.58 -4.83
CA THR A 37 7.03 14.61 -3.95
C THR A 37 5.53 14.82 -4.13
N GLY A 38 4.95 14.47 -5.27
CA GLY A 38 3.51 14.48 -5.53
C GLY A 38 2.75 13.34 -4.85
N LYS A 39 3.47 12.37 -4.26
CA LYS A 39 2.90 11.18 -3.64
C LYS A 39 3.32 11.00 -2.18
N GLN A 40 3.58 12.11 -1.48
CA GLN A 40 4.12 12.10 -0.12
C GLN A 40 3.21 12.75 0.92
N ASP A 41 2.07 13.30 0.52
CA ASP A 41 1.22 14.01 1.46
C ASP A 41 -0.25 13.56 1.44
N SER A 42 -0.92 13.82 2.56
CA SER A 42 -2.33 13.50 2.76
C SER A 42 -3.27 14.20 1.78
N ARG A 43 -2.88 15.38 1.31
CA ARG A 43 -3.67 16.14 0.32
C ARG A 43 -3.62 15.48 -1.05
N ALA A 44 -2.45 15.04 -1.49
CA ALA A 44 -2.30 14.31 -2.75
C ALA A 44 -3.15 13.03 -2.73
N PHE A 45 -3.11 12.29 -1.61
CA PHE A 45 -3.97 11.15 -1.36
C PHE A 45 -5.46 11.51 -1.51
N LEU A 46 -5.97 12.46 -0.73
CA LEU A 46 -7.38 12.86 -0.76
C LEU A 46 -7.82 13.34 -2.14
N SER A 47 -7.01 14.18 -2.78
CA SER A 47 -7.32 14.72 -4.11
C SER A 47 -7.39 13.62 -5.16
N SER A 48 -6.46 12.67 -5.13
CA SER A 48 -6.43 11.52 -6.06
C SER A 48 -7.66 10.64 -5.88
N VAL A 49 -8.00 10.30 -4.63
CA VAL A 49 -9.18 9.47 -4.31
C VAL A 49 -10.48 10.15 -4.78
N LEU A 50 -10.66 11.44 -4.50
CA LEU A 50 -11.84 12.20 -4.93
C LEU A 50 -12.01 12.20 -6.46
N VAL A 51 -10.91 12.40 -7.20
CA VAL A 51 -10.94 12.39 -8.66
C VAL A 51 -11.26 10.99 -9.19
N GLN A 52 -10.65 9.94 -8.65
CA GLN A 52 -10.91 8.57 -9.07
C GLN A 52 -12.37 8.18 -8.83
N LEU A 53 -12.92 8.48 -7.67
CA LEU A 53 -14.32 8.19 -7.36
C LEU A 53 -15.28 9.01 -8.23
N SER A 54 -14.99 10.27 -8.47
CA SER A 54 -15.87 11.14 -9.28
C SER A 54 -16.08 10.64 -10.72
N SER A 55 -15.14 9.86 -11.25
CA SER A 55 -15.24 9.27 -12.58
C SER A 55 -16.12 8.01 -12.63
N GLN A 56 -16.49 7.43 -11.49
CA GLN A 56 -17.17 6.13 -11.41
C GLN A 56 -18.68 6.25 -11.21
N SER A 57 -19.18 7.41 -10.76
CA SER A 57 -20.61 7.60 -10.50
C SER A 57 -21.02 9.05 -10.76
N VAL A 58 -22.21 9.22 -11.34
CA VAL A 58 -22.82 10.56 -11.53
C VAL A 58 -23.04 11.27 -10.18
N SER A 59 -23.43 10.51 -9.15
CA SER A 59 -23.60 11.06 -7.79
C SER A 59 -22.29 11.60 -7.23
N PHE A 60 -21.18 10.86 -7.39
CA PHE A 60 -19.86 11.31 -6.95
C PHE A 60 -19.37 12.53 -7.74
N CYS A 61 -19.60 12.50 -9.07
CA CYS A 61 -19.27 13.64 -9.94
C CYS A 61 -20.00 14.92 -9.49
N ASN A 62 -21.30 14.83 -9.19
CA ASN A 62 -22.08 15.95 -8.71
C ASN A 62 -21.57 16.51 -7.38
N ILE A 63 -21.22 15.64 -6.42
CA ILE A 63 -20.62 16.05 -5.14
C ILE A 63 -19.32 16.82 -5.38
N LEU A 64 -18.45 16.32 -6.27
CA LEU A 64 -17.20 17.02 -6.57
C LEU A 64 -17.42 18.34 -7.29
N LEU A 65 -18.41 18.45 -8.19
CA LEU A 65 -18.76 19.69 -8.87
C LEU A 65 -19.33 20.73 -7.92
N GLU A 66 -20.17 20.34 -6.95
CA GLU A 66 -20.67 21.21 -5.90
C GLU A 66 -19.50 21.71 -5.02
N PHE A 67 -18.61 20.79 -4.63
CA PHE A 67 -17.42 21.13 -3.86
C PHE A 67 -16.50 22.12 -4.61
N TYR A 68 -16.25 21.88 -5.90
CA TYR A 68 -15.47 22.77 -6.76
C TYR A 68 -16.13 24.16 -6.87
N SER A 69 -17.44 24.20 -7.03
CA SER A 69 -18.21 25.44 -7.12
C SER A 69 -18.17 26.25 -5.82
N ALA A 70 -18.28 25.57 -4.67
CA ALA A 70 -18.17 26.18 -3.34
C ALA A 70 -16.78 26.80 -3.08
N HIS A 71 -15.74 26.29 -3.73
CA HIS A 71 -14.38 26.82 -3.65
C HIS A 71 -14.02 27.75 -4.83
N GLN A 72 -14.98 28.55 -5.27
CA GLN A 72 -14.81 29.57 -6.32
C GLN A 72 -14.21 29.03 -7.60
N ARG A 73 -14.67 27.83 -8.01
CA ARG A 73 -14.18 27.12 -9.21
C ARG A 73 -12.66 26.94 -9.23
N GLY A 74 -12.10 26.57 -8.07
CA GLY A 74 -10.66 26.33 -7.91
C GLY A 74 -9.82 27.56 -7.59
N ALA A 75 -10.40 28.77 -7.53
CA ALA A 75 -9.69 29.99 -7.12
C ALA A 75 -9.35 29.98 -5.61
N GLN A 76 -10.15 29.28 -4.80
CA GLN A 76 -9.89 29.07 -3.38
C GLN A 76 -9.40 27.66 -3.14
N ARG A 77 -8.21 27.53 -2.56
CA ARG A 77 -7.65 26.24 -2.19
C ARG A 77 -8.42 25.65 -1.00
N PRO A 78 -9.03 24.46 -1.10
CA PRO A 78 -9.75 23.84 0.01
C PRO A 78 -8.79 23.43 1.12
N SER A 79 -9.27 23.35 2.36
CA SER A 79 -8.53 22.74 3.47
C SER A 79 -8.54 21.21 3.36
N ASP A 80 -7.63 20.52 4.07
CA ASP A 80 -7.62 19.06 4.12
C ASP A 80 -8.91 18.51 4.74
N SER A 81 -9.43 19.19 5.78
CA SER A 81 -10.72 18.86 6.38
C SER A 81 -11.89 19.01 5.38
N ALA A 82 -11.87 20.03 4.51
CA ALA A 82 -12.89 20.17 3.48
C ALA A 82 -12.82 19.05 2.43
N LEU A 83 -11.61 18.62 2.06
CA LEU A 83 -11.42 17.45 1.17
C LEU A 83 -11.95 16.17 1.82
N MET A 84 -11.67 15.97 3.11
CA MET A 84 -12.17 14.82 3.87
C MET A 84 -13.70 14.81 3.93
N GLN A 85 -14.32 15.95 4.23
CA GLN A 85 -15.80 16.08 4.22
C GLN A 85 -16.40 15.79 2.83
N CYS A 86 -15.71 16.15 1.75
CA CYS A 86 -16.14 15.81 0.39
C CYS A 86 -16.09 14.29 0.17
N LEU A 87 -15.01 13.65 0.61
CA LEU A 87 -14.86 12.18 0.55
C LEU A 87 -15.95 11.50 1.38
N GLU A 88 -16.18 11.90 2.61
CA GLU A 88 -17.25 11.35 3.44
C GLU A 88 -18.62 11.40 2.77
N LYS A 89 -18.94 12.51 2.09
CA LYS A 89 -20.21 12.61 1.34
C LYS A 89 -20.29 11.57 0.24
N MET A 90 -19.21 11.34 -0.52
CA MET A 90 -19.17 10.32 -1.54
C MET A 90 -19.34 8.91 -0.93
N LEU A 91 -18.64 8.63 0.16
CA LEU A 91 -18.72 7.34 0.85
C LEU A 91 -20.15 7.04 1.35
N LYS A 92 -20.82 8.05 1.92
CA LYS A 92 -22.18 7.91 2.47
C LYS A 92 -23.27 7.69 1.42
N VAL A 93 -23.08 8.17 0.19
CA VAL A 93 -24.06 7.98 -0.91
C VAL A 93 -23.77 6.74 -1.77
N SER A 94 -22.68 6.05 -1.51
CA SER A 94 -22.34 4.84 -2.26
C SER A 94 -23.29 3.70 -1.89
N GLU A 95 -24.01 3.18 -2.87
CA GLU A 95 -24.89 2.02 -2.72
C GLU A 95 -24.14 0.70 -2.92
N PHE A 96 -22.94 0.76 -3.51
CA PHE A 96 -22.10 -0.39 -3.81
C PHE A 96 -20.90 -0.46 -2.84
N PRO A 97 -20.29 -1.64 -2.70
CA PRO A 97 -19.01 -1.77 -2.01
C PRO A 97 -17.97 -0.80 -2.58
N LEU A 98 -17.24 -0.12 -1.70
CA LEU A 98 -16.18 0.81 -2.08
C LEU A 98 -14.86 0.33 -1.48
N TYR A 99 -13.94 -0.03 -2.35
CA TYR A 99 -12.60 -0.46 -1.98
C TYR A 99 -11.66 0.75 -2.01
N LEU A 100 -11.01 1.01 -0.88
CA LEU A 100 -10.00 2.07 -0.76
C LEU A 100 -8.65 1.42 -0.48
N ILE A 101 -7.75 1.45 -1.45
CA ILE A 101 -6.44 0.81 -1.36
C ILE A 101 -5.38 1.88 -1.12
N VAL A 102 -4.67 1.75 -0.02
CA VAL A 102 -3.54 2.63 0.35
C VAL A 102 -2.28 1.78 0.42
N ASP A 103 -1.37 1.98 -0.53
CA ASP A 103 -0.13 1.23 -0.61
C ASP A 103 1.05 2.02 -0.05
N ALA A 104 1.94 1.31 0.65
CA ALA A 104 3.19 1.84 1.18
C ALA A 104 2.99 3.09 2.06
N LEU A 105 2.05 3.02 3.01
CA LEU A 105 1.74 4.14 3.90
C LEU A 105 2.97 4.65 4.67
N ASP A 106 3.92 3.77 4.98
CA ASP A 106 5.21 4.09 5.61
C ASP A 106 6.10 5.01 4.76
N GLU A 107 5.85 5.11 3.45
CA GLU A 107 6.57 6.04 2.57
C GLU A 107 6.04 7.48 2.63
N CYS A 108 4.90 7.70 3.26
CA CYS A 108 4.47 9.03 3.65
C CYS A 108 5.45 9.58 4.71
N PRO A 109 6.09 10.75 4.48
CA PRO A 109 7.13 11.24 5.37
C PRO A 109 6.61 11.51 6.78
N ASP A 110 7.31 10.98 7.77
CA ASP A 110 7.21 11.39 9.16
C ASP A 110 8.24 12.50 9.42
N THR A 111 7.96 13.70 8.92
CA THR A 111 8.81 14.86 9.18
C THR A 111 8.50 15.41 10.56
N SER A 112 9.47 15.35 11.46
CA SER A 112 9.42 15.88 12.82
C SER A 112 9.02 17.36 12.84
N GLY A 113 7.75 17.62 13.13
CA GLY A 113 7.13 18.94 13.23
C GLY A 113 5.70 18.78 13.69
N VAL A 114 5.06 19.88 14.12
CA VAL A 114 3.64 19.85 14.54
C VAL A 114 2.80 19.37 13.35
N HIS A 115 2.26 18.15 13.44
CA HIS A 115 1.45 17.43 12.44
C HIS A 115 2.19 17.09 11.13
N SER A 116 2.94 15.99 11.17
CA SER A 116 3.53 15.39 9.96
C SER A 116 2.47 14.98 8.93
N SER A 117 2.85 14.83 7.65
CA SER A 117 1.91 14.33 6.63
C SER A 117 1.40 12.93 6.96
N ARG A 118 2.24 12.09 7.57
CA ARG A 118 1.88 10.75 8.02
C ARG A 118 0.89 10.77 9.18
N GLU A 119 1.09 11.62 10.18
CA GLU A 119 0.16 11.77 11.31
C GLU A 119 -1.24 12.15 10.81
N LYS A 120 -1.34 13.18 9.96
CA LYS A 120 -2.63 13.57 9.36
C LYS A 120 -3.28 12.45 8.54
N LEU A 121 -2.47 11.65 7.85
CA LEU A 121 -2.97 10.52 7.08
C LEU A 121 -3.51 9.42 8.00
N LEU A 122 -2.83 9.13 9.10
CA LEU A 122 -3.29 8.20 10.12
C LEU A 122 -4.57 8.67 10.77
N ASP A 123 -4.67 9.96 11.11
CA ASP A 123 -5.91 10.59 11.62
C ASP A 123 -7.06 10.40 10.61
N PHE A 124 -6.82 10.60 9.31
CA PHE A 124 -7.84 10.37 8.27
C PHE A 124 -8.27 8.91 8.16
N VAL A 125 -7.35 7.98 8.30
CA VAL A 125 -7.69 6.55 8.29
C VAL A 125 -8.55 6.21 9.51
N GLU A 126 -8.20 6.73 10.68
CA GLU A 126 -8.99 6.56 11.90
C GLU A 126 -10.41 7.13 11.73
N GLU A 127 -10.54 8.39 11.30
CA GLU A 127 -11.84 9.01 10.99
C GLU A 127 -12.66 8.17 10.00
N LEU A 128 -12.04 7.66 8.93
CA LEU A 128 -12.73 6.82 7.92
C LEU A 128 -13.27 5.51 8.51
N VAL A 129 -12.49 4.86 9.37
CA VAL A 129 -12.91 3.61 10.01
C VAL A 129 -14.01 3.88 11.04
N GLU A 130 -13.92 5.00 11.79
CA GLU A 130 -14.93 5.42 12.77
C GLU A 130 -16.29 5.76 12.15
N LEU A 131 -16.35 6.08 10.86
CA LEU A 131 -17.62 6.25 10.15
C LEU A 131 -18.47 4.96 10.13
N HIS A 132 -17.88 3.80 10.41
CA HIS A 132 -18.56 2.49 10.46
C HIS A 132 -19.45 2.21 9.23
N LEU A 133 -19.02 2.65 8.05
CA LEU A 133 -19.78 2.47 6.81
C LEU A 133 -19.73 1.00 6.36
N PRO A 134 -20.87 0.32 6.21
CA PRO A 134 -20.90 -1.11 5.90
C PRO A 134 -20.40 -1.44 4.49
N ASN A 135 -20.40 -0.47 3.60
CA ASN A 135 -19.94 -0.57 2.23
C ASN A 135 -18.45 -0.23 2.04
N LEU A 136 -17.79 0.41 3.01
CA LEU A 136 -16.36 0.76 2.92
C LEU A 136 -15.46 -0.45 3.21
N ARG A 137 -14.51 -0.68 2.34
CA ARG A 137 -13.52 -1.77 2.41
C ARG A 137 -12.09 -1.20 2.28
N PRO A 138 -11.50 -0.68 3.37
CA PRO A 138 -10.13 -0.19 3.33
C PRO A 138 -9.15 -1.37 3.28
N CYS A 139 -8.14 -1.26 2.43
CA CYS A 139 -6.97 -2.14 2.37
C CYS A 139 -5.73 -1.28 2.45
N ILE A 140 -4.95 -1.45 3.50
CA ILE A 140 -3.77 -0.61 3.76
C ILE A 140 -2.56 -1.52 3.87
N THR A 141 -1.52 -1.18 3.12
CA THR A 141 -0.22 -1.84 3.23
C THR A 141 0.82 -0.88 3.80
N SER A 142 1.68 -1.40 4.65
CA SER A 142 2.73 -0.63 5.29
C SER A 142 3.80 -1.54 5.88
N ARG A 143 4.99 -1.01 6.12
CA ARG A 143 5.93 -1.60 7.06
C ARG A 143 5.37 -1.49 8.48
N SER A 144 5.82 -2.40 9.36
CA SER A 144 5.40 -2.41 10.76
C SER A 144 6.17 -1.35 11.56
N GLU A 145 5.93 -0.06 11.25
CA GLU A 145 6.45 1.05 12.02
C GLU A 145 5.61 1.28 13.28
N VAL A 146 6.22 1.79 14.35
CA VAL A 146 5.59 1.86 15.69
C VAL A 146 4.37 2.80 15.67
N ASP A 147 4.49 3.96 15.05
CA ASP A 147 3.42 4.95 14.91
C ASP A 147 2.23 4.40 14.11
N ILE A 148 2.50 3.80 12.97
CA ILE A 148 1.48 3.18 12.10
C ILE A 148 0.77 2.03 12.82
N ARG A 149 1.55 1.16 13.48
CA ARG A 149 1.01 0.03 14.20
C ARG A 149 0.10 0.47 15.35
N ASN A 150 0.53 1.47 16.12
CA ASN A 150 -0.24 1.95 17.26
C ASN A 150 -1.62 2.50 16.86
N VAL A 151 -1.77 3.05 15.67
CA VAL A 151 -3.05 3.54 15.14
C VAL A 151 -3.84 2.42 14.47
N LEU A 152 -3.22 1.65 13.56
CA LEU A 152 -3.96 0.68 12.75
C LEU A 152 -4.34 -0.61 13.50
N GLU A 153 -3.54 -1.06 14.46
CA GLU A 153 -3.85 -2.29 15.19
C GLU A 153 -5.14 -2.24 16.00
N PRO A 154 -5.49 -1.15 16.69
CA PRO A 154 -6.78 -1.02 17.37
C PRO A 154 -7.99 -0.99 16.43
N LEU A 155 -7.79 -0.47 15.21
CA LEU A 155 -8.87 -0.30 14.24
C LEU A 155 -9.26 -1.59 13.51
N THR A 156 -8.45 -2.64 13.63
CA THR A 156 -8.65 -3.85 12.84
C THR A 156 -8.59 -5.12 13.68
N SER A 157 -9.44 -6.10 13.36
CA SER A 157 -9.39 -7.40 14.03
C SER A 157 -8.16 -8.20 13.61
N THR A 158 -7.68 -9.10 14.45
CA THR A 158 -6.54 -9.96 14.15
C THR A 158 -6.74 -10.80 12.88
N SER A 159 -7.98 -11.21 12.59
CA SER A 159 -8.32 -11.96 11.38
C SER A 159 -8.19 -11.17 10.08
N ASN A 160 -8.19 -9.85 10.17
CA ASN A 160 -8.08 -8.95 9.01
C ASN A 160 -6.66 -8.38 8.85
N ARG A 161 -5.70 -8.87 9.64
CA ARG A 161 -4.29 -8.50 9.55
C ARG A 161 -3.49 -9.62 8.93
N ILE A 162 -2.67 -9.30 7.96
CA ILE A 162 -1.74 -10.23 7.30
C ILE A 162 -0.34 -9.70 7.53
N SER A 163 0.50 -10.47 8.23
CA SER A 163 1.91 -10.18 8.38
C SER A 163 2.69 -11.00 7.36
N LEU A 164 3.25 -10.35 6.36
CA LEU A 164 4.08 -11.03 5.37
C LEU A 164 5.38 -11.61 5.97
N HIS A 165 5.82 -11.11 7.14
CA HIS A 165 7.01 -11.64 7.83
C HIS A 165 6.76 -12.99 8.51
N ASP A 166 5.53 -13.25 8.92
CA ASP A 166 5.17 -14.44 9.69
C ASP A 166 4.63 -15.58 8.81
N GLU A 167 4.49 -15.34 7.50
CA GLU A 167 3.96 -16.31 6.56
C GLU A 167 5.04 -17.32 6.13
N ASP A 168 4.83 -18.59 6.44
CA ASP A 168 5.72 -19.68 5.99
C ASP A 168 5.84 -19.73 4.45
N GLY A 169 4.81 -19.26 3.73
CA GLY A 169 4.81 -19.12 2.28
C GLY A 169 5.90 -18.18 1.78
N GLN A 170 6.07 -17.01 2.40
CA GLN A 170 7.09 -16.05 1.97
C GLN A 170 8.52 -16.59 2.14
N LYS A 171 8.80 -17.28 3.24
CA LYS A 171 10.10 -17.94 3.44
C LYS A 171 10.39 -18.96 2.37
N LYS A 172 9.37 -19.73 1.98
CA LYS A 172 9.46 -20.70 0.90
C LYS A 172 9.71 -20.04 -0.45
N ASP A 173 8.96 -18.98 -0.78
CA ASP A 173 9.11 -18.23 -2.02
C ASP A 173 10.48 -17.58 -2.14
N ILE A 174 11.00 -17.00 -1.04
CA ILE A 174 12.37 -16.48 -0.95
C ILE A 174 13.39 -17.59 -1.20
N ALA A 175 13.24 -18.75 -0.57
CA ALA A 175 14.15 -19.86 -0.74
C ALA A 175 14.13 -20.42 -2.18
N GLU A 176 12.96 -20.52 -2.80
CA GLU A 176 12.79 -20.91 -4.20
C GLU A 176 13.42 -19.89 -5.15
N TYR A 177 13.22 -18.60 -4.92
CA TYR A 177 13.84 -17.53 -5.70
C TYR A 177 15.37 -17.58 -5.61
N ILE A 178 15.93 -17.64 -4.39
CA ILE A 178 17.38 -17.78 -4.18
C ILE A 178 17.92 -19.04 -4.87
N SER A 179 17.22 -20.14 -4.70
CA SER A 179 17.59 -21.43 -5.35
C SER A 179 17.64 -21.27 -6.86
N SER A 180 16.62 -20.66 -7.47
CA SER A 180 16.58 -20.47 -8.92
C SER A 180 17.78 -19.66 -9.43
N ILE A 181 18.20 -18.62 -8.73
CA ILE A 181 19.36 -17.79 -9.09
C ILE A 181 20.66 -18.58 -8.88
N VAL A 182 20.83 -19.20 -7.71
CA VAL A 182 22.06 -19.94 -7.37
C VAL A 182 22.30 -21.10 -8.35
N TYR A 183 21.25 -21.80 -8.75
CA TYR A 183 21.39 -22.94 -9.68
C TYR A 183 21.48 -22.52 -11.14
N SER A 184 21.01 -21.32 -11.52
CA SER A 184 21.11 -20.79 -12.90
C SER A 184 22.37 -19.97 -13.16
N ASP A 185 23.07 -19.48 -12.14
CA ASP A 185 24.23 -18.60 -12.31
C ASP A 185 25.43 -19.37 -12.90
N LYS A 186 25.96 -18.83 -14.00
CA LYS A 186 27.08 -19.43 -14.75
C LYS A 186 28.40 -19.48 -13.95
N LYS A 187 28.62 -18.52 -13.02
CA LYS A 187 29.84 -18.43 -12.22
C LYS A 187 29.95 -19.57 -11.21
N ILE A 188 28.82 -20.02 -10.67
CA ILE A 188 28.75 -21.06 -9.64
C ILE A 188 28.22 -22.40 -10.18
N THR A 189 28.05 -22.52 -11.49
CA THR A 189 27.59 -23.77 -12.13
C THR A 189 28.47 -24.98 -11.75
N ARG A 190 29.79 -24.78 -11.58
CA ARG A 190 30.77 -25.83 -11.24
C ARG A 190 30.84 -26.18 -9.77
N TRP A 191 30.11 -25.47 -8.90
CA TRP A 191 30.12 -25.77 -7.48
C TRP A 191 29.40 -27.06 -7.18
N ARG A 192 29.81 -27.74 -6.09
CA ARG A 192 29.14 -28.95 -5.64
C ARG A 192 27.71 -28.60 -5.20
N LYS A 193 26.83 -29.58 -5.27
CA LYS A 193 25.44 -29.41 -4.86
C LYS A 193 25.33 -28.96 -3.41
N GLU A 194 26.13 -29.62 -2.53
CA GLU A 194 26.15 -29.33 -1.09
C GLU A 194 26.53 -27.86 -0.81
N ASP A 195 27.49 -27.31 -1.57
CA ASP A 195 27.93 -25.91 -1.44
C ASP A 195 26.82 -24.95 -1.90
N LYS A 196 26.11 -25.28 -2.98
CA LYS A 196 24.96 -24.51 -3.47
C LYS A 196 23.81 -24.53 -2.47
N ASP A 197 23.48 -25.70 -1.92
CA ASP A 197 22.42 -25.84 -0.92
C ASP A 197 22.76 -25.07 0.37
N LEU A 198 24.03 -25.06 0.79
CA LEU A 198 24.49 -24.26 1.93
C LEU A 198 24.30 -22.76 1.66
N VAL A 199 24.62 -22.31 0.44
CA VAL A 199 24.43 -20.89 0.04
C VAL A 199 22.94 -20.53 0.04
N VAL A 200 22.08 -21.35 -0.56
CA VAL A 200 20.64 -21.14 -0.55
C VAL A 200 20.14 -20.99 0.87
N LYS A 201 20.50 -21.93 1.76
CA LYS A 201 20.11 -21.90 3.16
C LYS A 201 20.60 -20.63 3.86
N THR A 202 21.90 -20.31 3.73
CA THR A 202 22.50 -19.15 4.40
C THR A 202 21.89 -17.83 3.95
N LEU A 203 21.60 -17.68 2.64
CA LEU A 203 20.98 -16.46 2.10
C LEU A 203 19.51 -16.39 2.51
N SER A 204 18.78 -17.51 2.53
CA SER A 204 17.39 -17.54 2.99
C SER A 204 17.28 -17.17 4.47
N ASP A 205 18.16 -17.72 5.31
CA ASP A 205 18.19 -17.41 6.75
C ASP A 205 18.53 -15.91 7.02
N ARG A 206 19.38 -15.30 6.16
CA ARG A 206 19.78 -13.90 6.29
C ARG A 206 18.80 -12.92 5.66
N ALA A 207 17.96 -13.38 4.76
CA ALA A 207 16.96 -12.52 4.14
C ALA A 207 15.88 -12.05 5.12
N ASP A 208 15.72 -12.78 6.24
CA ASP A 208 14.77 -12.46 7.31
C ASP A 208 13.38 -12.04 6.79
N GLY A 209 12.89 -12.77 5.78
CA GLY A 209 11.62 -12.49 5.14
C GLY A 209 11.58 -11.27 4.20
N MET A 210 12.73 -10.68 3.84
CA MET A 210 12.78 -9.48 2.99
C MET A 210 13.52 -9.72 1.68
N TYR A 211 12.83 -9.59 0.54
CA TYR A 211 13.46 -9.65 -0.79
C TYR A 211 14.50 -8.54 -1.03
N GLU A 212 14.32 -7.36 -0.44
CA GLU A 212 15.24 -6.23 -0.60
C GLU A 212 16.63 -6.48 -0.04
N SER A 213 16.72 -7.26 1.03
CA SER A 213 18.00 -7.64 1.61
C SER A 213 18.77 -8.63 0.73
N LEU A 214 18.07 -9.30 -0.21
CA LEU A 214 18.70 -10.28 -1.11
C LEU A 214 19.58 -9.64 -2.17
N SER A 215 19.19 -8.51 -2.75
CA SER A 215 19.94 -7.89 -3.85
C SER A 215 21.36 -7.50 -3.46
N PRO A 216 21.62 -6.80 -2.33
CA PRO A 216 22.97 -6.52 -1.86
C PRO A 216 23.72 -7.79 -1.45
N LEU A 217 23.06 -8.73 -0.78
CA LEU A 217 23.67 -10.00 -0.34
C LEU A 217 24.09 -10.85 -1.54
N MET A 218 23.22 -10.98 -2.54
CA MET A 218 23.52 -11.71 -3.77
C MET A 218 24.65 -11.04 -4.55
N THR A 219 24.63 -9.71 -4.68
CA THR A 219 25.70 -8.95 -5.37
C THR A 219 27.03 -9.13 -4.65
N THR A 220 27.04 -9.03 -3.32
CA THR A 220 28.26 -9.24 -2.52
C THR A 220 28.76 -10.66 -2.67
N PHE A 221 27.87 -11.65 -2.59
CA PHE A 221 28.21 -13.05 -2.72
C PHE A 221 28.76 -13.40 -4.12
N LEU A 222 28.11 -12.96 -5.20
CA LEU A 222 28.51 -13.24 -6.57
C LEU A 222 29.79 -12.49 -7.00
N ASN A 223 30.14 -11.39 -6.30
CA ASN A 223 31.34 -10.60 -6.57
C ASN A 223 32.49 -10.87 -5.60
N SER A 224 32.26 -11.58 -4.51
CA SER A 224 33.34 -12.03 -3.61
C SER A 224 34.10 -13.18 -4.30
N LYS A 225 35.29 -12.86 -4.76
CA LYS A 225 36.30 -13.85 -5.25
C LYS A 225 37.08 -14.41 -4.10
#